data_ee6a4c258e8ab113276ad6de6fb64d96
#
_entry.id   ee6a4c258e8ab113276ad6de6fb64d96
#
_cell.length_a   1.000
_cell.length_b   1.000
_cell.length_c   1.000
_cell.angle_alpha   90.00
_cell.angle_beta   90.00
_cell.angle_gamma   90.00
#
_symmetry.space_group_name_H-M   'P 1'
#
loop_
_entity.id
_entity.type
_entity.pdbx_description
1 polymer ?
#
loop_
_entity_poly.entity_id
_entity_poly.type
_entity_poly.pdbx_seq_one_letter_code
_entity_poly.pdbx_strand_id
1 'polypeptide(L)'
;PEPAPASNDVWQAYYFGKSAIQSKDIGCLGSLYPQSEDCLTLNVWTAQNDSASLGNRPVMVYIHGGSYGWGGSSDPMFDGHNLVKAHPDIILVTINYRLGIFGFLDLSTLKGGEDYAESANLGLLDQIEALKWVQKNIAAFGGNPDNVTIFGESAGGGSVSLLPLVDRSKG
;
A
#
# COMPACT_ATOMS: atom_id res chain seq x y z
N PRO A 1 -4.11 7.03 -11.54
CA PRO A 1 -5.55 6.81 -11.36
C PRO A 1 -6.06 7.74 -10.26
N GLU A 2 -7.25 8.30 -10.45
CA GLU A 2 -7.91 9.05 -9.40
C GLU A 2 -8.38 8.09 -8.31
N PRO A 3 -8.31 8.46 -7.03
CA PRO A 3 -8.89 7.67 -5.95
C PRO A 3 -10.38 7.41 -6.22
N ALA A 4 -10.86 6.24 -5.85
CA ALA A 4 -12.29 5.95 -5.92
C ALA A 4 -13.08 7.00 -5.12
N PRO A 5 -14.27 7.41 -5.59
CA PRO A 5 -15.08 8.38 -4.86
C PRO A 5 -15.42 7.84 -3.46
N ALA A 6 -15.48 8.75 -2.49
CA ALA A 6 -15.87 8.38 -1.13
C ALA A 6 -17.30 7.79 -1.16
N SER A 7 -17.48 6.67 -0.51
CA SER A 7 -18.77 6.00 -0.33
C SER A 7 -19.07 5.85 1.16
N ASN A 8 -20.35 5.99 1.51
CA ASN A 8 -20.86 5.65 2.85
C ASN A 8 -21.36 4.21 2.94
N ASP A 9 -21.19 3.43 1.87
CA ASP A 9 -21.64 2.04 1.81
C ASP A 9 -20.74 1.13 2.65
N VAL A 10 -21.31 0.09 3.23
CA VAL A 10 -20.56 -0.99 3.86
C VAL A 10 -20.02 -1.89 2.77
N TRP A 11 -18.71 -1.90 2.60
CA TRP A 11 -18.05 -2.75 1.61
C TRP A 11 -17.79 -4.14 2.20
N GLN A 12 -18.23 -5.16 1.47
CA GLN A 12 -17.98 -6.56 1.82
C GLN A 12 -16.69 -7.01 1.13
N ALA A 13 -15.56 -6.93 1.84
CA ALA A 13 -14.25 -7.30 1.32
C ALA A 13 -13.91 -8.77 1.67
N TYR A 14 -14.47 -9.72 0.94
CA TYR A 14 -14.25 -11.15 1.17
C TYR A 14 -12.94 -11.69 0.55
N TYR A 15 -12.32 -10.94 -0.34
CA TYR A 15 -11.13 -11.36 -1.08
C TYR A 15 -10.10 -10.25 -1.11
N PHE A 16 -8.83 -10.64 -1.18
CA PHE A 16 -7.76 -9.68 -1.46
C PHE A 16 -7.94 -9.04 -2.83
N GLY A 17 -7.52 -7.78 -2.95
CA GLY A 17 -7.43 -7.09 -4.23
C GLY A 17 -6.41 -7.77 -5.15
N LYS A 18 -6.50 -7.45 -6.46
CA LYS A 18 -5.57 -7.97 -7.46
C LYS A 18 -4.18 -7.37 -7.24
N SER A 19 -3.15 -8.15 -7.55
CA SER A 19 -1.76 -7.67 -7.53
C SER A 19 -1.48 -6.77 -8.73
N ALA A 20 -0.48 -5.88 -8.60
CA ALA A 20 0.03 -5.12 -9.73
C ALA A 20 0.59 -6.04 -10.82
N ILE A 21 0.48 -5.61 -12.08
CA ILE A 21 1.13 -6.32 -13.20
C ILE A 21 2.64 -6.31 -12.97
N GLN A 22 3.26 -7.48 -13.04
CA GLN A 22 4.64 -7.70 -12.67
C GLN A 22 5.32 -8.72 -13.58
N SER A 23 6.65 -8.69 -13.61
CA SER A 23 7.43 -9.68 -14.36
C SER A 23 7.34 -11.04 -13.69
N LYS A 24 7.13 -12.08 -14.48
CA LYS A 24 6.70 -13.40 -14.05
C LYS A 24 7.76 -14.27 -13.40
N ASP A 25 9.03 -13.96 -13.48
CA ASP A 25 10.09 -14.93 -13.25
C ASP A 25 11.25 -14.43 -12.41
N ILE A 26 11.02 -14.24 -11.13
CA ILE A 26 12.15 -14.29 -10.22
C ILE A 26 11.76 -15.20 -9.05
N GLY A 27 11.80 -16.51 -9.26
CA GLY A 27 12.05 -17.58 -8.29
C GLY A 27 11.36 -17.58 -6.92
N CYS A 28 10.66 -16.56 -6.57
CA CYS A 28 9.90 -16.40 -5.33
C CYS A 28 8.43 -16.33 -5.71
N LEU A 29 7.66 -17.29 -5.24
CA LEU A 29 6.19 -17.34 -5.23
C LEU A 29 5.56 -16.30 -6.18
N GLY A 30 5.51 -16.63 -7.48
CA GLY A 30 4.80 -15.77 -8.44
C GLY A 30 3.45 -15.39 -7.85
N SER A 31 2.98 -14.20 -8.12
CA SER A 31 1.74 -13.69 -7.51
C SER A 31 0.68 -14.78 -7.47
N LEU A 32 0.31 -15.22 -6.28
CA LEU A 32 -0.74 -16.24 -6.08
C LEU A 32 -2.11 -15.70 -6.48
N TYR A 33 -2.19 -14.41 -6.77
CA TYR A 33 -3.42 -13.69 -7.09
C TYR A 33 -3.40 -13.16 -8.51
N PRO A 34 -4.56 -13.00 -9.14
CA PRO A 34 -4.67 -12.41 -10.46
C PRO A 34 -4.02 -11.02 -10.51
N GLN A 35 -3.26 -10.76 -11.57
CA GLN A 35 -2.65 -9.46 -11.80
C GLN A 35 -3.59 -8.55 -12.60
N SER A 36 -3.52 -7.24 -12.36
CA SER A 36 -4.32 -6.24 -13.07
C SER A 36 -3.67 -4.86 -12.99
N GLU A 37 -3.97 -3.97 -13.91
CA GLU A 37 -3.72 -2.53 -13.75
C GLU A 37 -4.63 -1.93 -12.65
N ASP A 38 -5.81 -2.49 -12.45
CA ASP A 38 -6.69 -2.20 -11.32
C ASP A 38 -6.19 -2.96 -10.07
N CYS A 39 -5.10 -2.47 -9.50
CA CYS A 39 -4.35 -3.11 -8.42
C CYS A 39 -4.14 -2.22 -7.20
N LEU A 40 -4.55 -0.94 -7.25
CA LEU A 40 -4.31 0.00 -6.16
C LEU A 40 -5.29 -0.27 -5.01
N THR A 41 -4.97 -1.30 -4.25
CA THR A 41 -5.73 -1.77 -3.10
C THR A 41 -4.83 -1.85 -1.88
N LEU A 42 -5.44 -1.87 -0.71
CA LEU A 42 -4.76 -2.11 0.56
C LEU A 42 -5.60 -3.04 1.45
N ASN A 43 -4.96 -3.63 2.43
CA ASN A 43 -5.62 -4.46 3.44
C ASN A 43 -5.45 -3.81 4.80
N VAL A 44 -6.49 -3.86 5.63
CA VAL A 44 -6.46 -3.40 7.01
C VAL A 44 -6.67 -4.59 7.93
N TRP A 45 -5.70 -4.84 8.78
CA TRP A 45 -5.71 -5.91 9.77
C TRP A 45 -5.91 -5.32 11.16
N THR A 46 -6.94 -5.75 11.83
CA THR A 46 -7.27 -5.27 13.18
C THR A 46 -7.86 -6.39 14.00
N ALA A 47 -7.50 -6.47 15.27
CA ALA A 47 -8.15 -7.39 16.19
C ALA A 47 -9.55 -6.85 16.52
N GLN A 48 -10.55 -7.73 16.49
CA GLN A 48 -11.87 -7.43 16.99
C GLN A 48 -11.80 -7.43 18.52
N ASN A 49 -11.93 -6.27 19.13
CA ASN A 49 -12.05 -6.12 20.58
C ASN A 49 -13.42 -5.57 20.90
N ASP A 50 -14.17 -6.30 21.70
CA ASP A 50 -15.49 -5.89 22.24
C ASP A 50 -15.39 -4.75 23.28
N SER A 51 -14.18 -4.33 23.60
CA SER A 51 -13.92 -3.32 24.61
C SER A 51 -13.86 -1.92 24.00
N ALA A 52 -14.44 -0.95 24.68
CA ALA A 52 -14.59 0.46 24.32
C ALA A 52 -13.28 1.28 24.13
N SER A 53 -12.14 0.65 23.92
CA SER A 53 -10.86 1.27 23.56
C SER A 53 -10.62 1.30 22.05
N LEU A 54 -11.68 1.23 21.25
CA LEU A 54 -11.65 1.34 19.79
C LEU A 54 -11.41 2.79 19.37
N GLY A 55 -10.21 3.26 19.55
CA GLY A 55 -9.79 4.56 19.07
C GLY A 55 -8.36 4.82 19.53
N ASN A 56 -7.57 5.40 18.61
CA ASN A 56 -6.21 5.82 18.95
C ASN A 56 -5.13 4.73 18.94
N ARG A 57 -5.37 3.56 18.26
CA ARG A 57 -4.34 2.53 18.13
C ARG A 57 -3.25 2.96 17.15
N PRO A 58 -1.97 2.73 17.47
CA PRO A 58 -0.89 2.90 16.52
C PRO A 58 -1.15 2.13 15.21
N VAL A 59 -0.79 2.74 14.10
CA VAL A 59 -0.96 2.17 12.76
C VAL A 59 0.41 1.86 12.17
N MET A 60 0.59 0.66 11.68
CA MET A 60 1.79 0.23 10.97
C MET A 60 1.44 -0.01 9.50
N VAL A 61 2.11 0.69 8.58
CA VAL A 61 1.88 0.54 7.13
C VAL A 61 3.08 -0.17 6.53
N TYR A 62 2.84 -1.38 6.02
CA TYR A 62 3.85 -2.19 5.36
C TYR A 62 3.88 -1.94 3.85
N ILE A 63 5.09 -1.68 3.35
CA ILE A 63 5.40 -1.54 1.93
C ILE A 63 6.24 -2.73 1.51
N HIS A 64 5.71 -3.58 0.62
CA HIS A 64 6.40 -4.79 0.19
C HIS A 64 7.62 -4.50 -0.68
N GLY A 65 8.56 -5.44 -0.68
CA GLY A 65 9.74 -5.41 -1.55
C GLY A 65 9.47 -6.02 -2.92
N GLY A 66 10.55 -6.51 -3.55
CA GLY A 66 10.51 -7.14 -4.87
C GLY A 66 11.10 -6.27 -5.97
N SER A 67 12.18 -5.52 -5.65
CA SER A 67 12.96 -4.73 -6.61
C SER A 67 12.11 -3.79 -7.48
N TYR A 68 10.99 -3.31 -6.95
CA TYR A 68 9.97 -2.52 -7.67
C TYR A 68 9.40 -3.21 -8.92
N GLY A 69 9.68 -4.49 -9.13
CA GLY A 69 9.28 -5.25 -10.32
C GLY A 69 8.29 -6.38 -10.06
N TRP A 70 8.13 -6.81 -8.80
CA TRP A 70 7.24 -7.90 -8.38
C TRP A 70 6.83 -7.77 -6.90
N GLY A 71 5.94 -8.63 -6.43
CA GLY A 71 5.42 -8.63 -5.07
C GLY A 71 3.97 -8.16 -4.98
N GLY A 72 3.43 -8.11 -3.78
CA GLY A 72 2.06 -7.65 -3.53
C GLY A 72 1.66 -7.76 -2.07
N SER A 73 0.70 -6.97 -1.67
CA SER A 73 0.19 -6.90 -0.29
C SER A 73 -0.60 -8.12 0.16
N SER A 74 -0.97 -8.98 -0.79
CA SER A 74 -1.73 -10.22 -0.57
C SER A 74 -0.83 -11.45 -0.45
N ASP A 75 0.49 -11.31 -0.50
CA ASP A 75 1.41 -12.42 -0.28
C ASP A 75 1.18 -12.99 1.14
N PRO A 76 1.02 -14.33 1.28
CA PRO A 76 0.83 -14.96 2.59
C PRO A 76 1.92 -14.64 3.63
N MET A 77 3.13 -14.28 3.17
CA MET A 77 4.20 -13.82 4.05
C MET A 77 3.83 -12.55 4.81
N PHE A 78 2.94 -11.73 4.25
CA PHE A 78 2.52 -10.45 4.82
C PHE A 78 1.12 -10.50 5.43
N ASP A 79 0.58 -11.72 5.63
CA ASP A 79 -0.69 -11.91 6.34
C ASP A 79 -0.60 -11.38 7.77
N GLY A 80 -1.35 -10.34 8.05
CA GLY A 80 -1.34 -9.65 9.34
C GLY A 80 -2.08 -10.35 10.46
N HIS A 81 -2.79 -11.46 10.19
CA HIS A 81 -3.65 -12.12 11.17
C HIS A 81 -2.92 -12.46 12.48
N ASN A 82 -1.75 -13.10 12.38
CA ASN A 82 -1.00 -13.51 13.56
C ASN A 82 -0.42 -12.33 14.31
N LEU A 83 0.01 -11.28 13.59
CA LEU A 83 0.55 -10.07 14.19
C LEU A 83 -0.51 -9.36 15.04
N VAL A 84 -1.67 -9.05 14.46
CA VAL A 84 -2.74 -8.34 15.19
C VAL A 84 -3.41 -9.20 16.26
N LYS A 85 -3.34 -10.53 16.13
CA LYS A 85 -3.78 -11.45 17.19
C LYS A 85 -2.85 -11.41 18.39
N ALA A 86 -1.54 -11.33 18.16
CA ALA A 86 -0.54 -11.22 19.23
C ALA A 86 -0.48 -9.80 19.83
N HIS A 87 -0.76 -8.79 19.01
CA HIS A 87 -0.73 -7.38 19.36
C HIS A 87 -2.05 -6.70 19.00
N PRO A 88 -3.11 -6.92 19.80
CA PRO A 88 -4.46 -6.38 19.52
C PRO A 88 -4.54 -4.86 19.66
N ASP A 89 -3.52 -4.25 20.20
CA ASP A 89 -3.35 -2.82 20.43
C ASP A 89 -2.82 -2.05 19.20
N ILE A 90 -2.49 -2.74 18.10
CA ILE A 90 -2.05 -2.12 16.85
C ILE A 90 -3.00 -2.39 15.70
N ILE A 91 -2.87 -1.59 14.64
CA ILE A 91 -3.45 -1.84 13.31
C ILE A 91 -2.33 -2.02 12.32
N LEU A 92 -2.41 -3.07 11.49
CA LEU A 92 -1.51 -3.26 10.35
C LEU A 92 -2.25 -2.91 9.06
N VAL A 93 -1.58 -2.18 8.18
CA VAL A 93 -2.02 -1.93 6.81
C VAL A 93 -0.96 -2.47 5.86
N THR A 94 -1.36 -3.22 4.84
CA THR A 94 -0.47 -3.67 3.75
C THR A 94 -0.96 -3.08 2.45
N ILE A 95 -0.09 -2.47 1.64
CA ILE A 95 -0.47 -1.71 0.46
C ILE A 95 0.08 -2.34 -0.83
N ASN A 96 -0.66 -2.18 -1.93
CA ASN A 96 -0.16 -2.38 -3.27
C ASN A 96 0.30 -1.05 -3.88
N TYR A 97 1.20 -1.13 -4.85
CA TYR A 97 1.62 -0.01 -5.69
C TYR A 97 2.02 -0.54 -7.08
N ARG A 98 1.98 0.28 -8.11
CA ARG A 98 2.36 -0.11 -9.48
C ARG A 98 3.83 -0.48 -9.55
N LEU A 99 4.13 -1.50 -10.34
CA LEU A 99 5.42 -2.15 -10.44
C LEU A 99 5.97 -2.09 -11.88
N GLY A 100 7.27 -2.30 -12.00
CA GLY A 100 7.94 -2.39 -13.30
C GLY A 100 7.66 -1.20 -14.19
N ILE A 101 7.37 -1.45 -15.45
CA ILE A 101 7.12 -0.37 -16.44
C ILE A 101 5.87 0.46 -16.13
N PHE A 102 4.87 -0.10 -15.45
CA PHE A 102 3.64 0.62 -15.09
C PHE A 102 3.84 1.61 -13.93
N GLY A 103 4.84 1.36 -13.10
CA GLY A 103 5.15 2.21 -11.94
C GLY A 103 6.34 3.14 -12.12
N PHE A 104 7.29 2.78 -13.01
CA PHE A 104 8.62 3.39 -13.00
C PHE A 104 9.22 3.66 -14.40
N LEU A 105 8.43 3.59 -15.46
CA LEU A 105 8.90 3.94 -16.81
C LEU A 105 8.96 5.46 -16.99
N ASP A 106 10.15 5.99 -17.28
CA ASP A 106 10.33 7.40 -17.61
C ASP A 106 9.89 7.70 -19.04
N LEU A 107 8.73 8.30 -19.18
CA LEU A 107 8.18 8.76 -20.46
C LEU A 107 8.55 10.23 -20.77
N SER A 108 9.10 10.97 -19.81
CA SER A 108 9.40 12.40 -19.97
C SER A 108 10.46 12.67 -21.03
N THR A 109 11.33 11.69 -21.29
CA THR A 109 12.41 11.76 -22.28
C THR A 109 11.95 11.51 -23.72
N LEU A 110 10.71 11.08 -23.92
CA LEU A 110 10.14 10.84 -25.25
C LEU A 110 9.66 12.16 -25.89
N LYS A 111 9.59 12.18 -27.22
CA LYS A 111 9.02 13.32 -27.93
C LYS A 111 7.54 13.50 -27.54
N GLY A 112 7.18 14.65 -26.99
CA GLY A 112 5.85 14.92 -26.44
C GLY A 112 5.66 14.35 -25.02
N GLY A 113 6.76 14.04 -24.33
CA GLY A 113 6.74 13.47 -22.99
C GLY A 113 6.66 14.51 -21.87
N GLU A 114 6.58 15.79 -22.19
CA GLU A 114 6.57 16.88 -21.20
C GLU A 114 5.42 16.75 -20.21
N ASP A 115 4.27 16.25 -20.66
CA ASP A 115 3.09 16.00 -19.80
C ASP A 115 3.25 14.76 -18.90
N TYR A 116 4.31 13.99 -19.07
CA TYR A 116 4.58 12.74 -18.33
C TYR A 116 5.79 12.83 -17.41
N ALA A 117 6.11 14.02 -16.92
CA ALA A 117 7.29 14.27 -16.06
C ALA A 117 7.34 13.39 -14.80
N GLU A 118 6.20 12.94 -14.29
CA GLU A 118 6.09 12.11 -13.09
C GLU A 118 6.04 10.60 -13.38
N SER A 119 6.08 10.19 -14.65
CA SER A 119 5.88 8.79 -15.05
C SER A 119 6.89 7.82 -14.44
N ALA A 120 8.12 8.25 -14.20
CA ALA A 120 9.15 7.46 -13.55
C ALA A 120 8.89 7.16 -12.06
N ASN A 121 7.90 7.82 -11.44
CA ASN A 121 7.66 7.75 -9.99
C ASN A 121 6.23 7.34 -9.64
N LEU A 122 5.46 6.81 -10.58
CA LEU A 122 4.05 6.48 -10.35
C LEU A 122 3.86 5.48 -9.20
N GLY A 123 4.77 4.50 -9.05
CA GLY A 123 4.72 3.57 -7.93
C GLY A 123 4.95 4.23 -6.56
N LEU A 124 5.81 5.25 -6.48
CA LEU A 124 5.97 6.05 -5.25
C LEU A 124 4.76 6.95 -5.00
N LEU A 125 4.18 7.52 -6.04
CA LEU A 125 2.96 8.34 -5.93
C LEU A 125 1.77 7.49 -5.45
N ASP A 126 1.68 6.23 -5.89
CA ASP A 126 0.67 5.28 -5.39
C ASP A 126 0.81 5.03 -3.88
N GLN A 127 2.05 4.89 -3.40
CA GLN A 127 2.32 4.74 -1.97
C GLN A 127 1.90 5.99 -1.17
N ILE A 128 2.16 7.18 -1.70
CA ILE A 128 1.70 8.45 -1.10
C ILE A 128 0.18 8.49 -1.03
N GLU A 129 -0.53 8.10 -2.08
CA GLU A 129 -1.99 8.06 -2.08
C GLU A 129 -2.53 7.04 -1.08
N ALA A 130 -1.87 5.89 -0.91
CA ALA A 130 -2.22 4.93 0.14
C ALA A 130 -2.05 5.53 1.55
N LEU A 131 -0.98 6.28 1.79
CA LEU A 131 -0.76 6.97 3.07
C LEU A 131 -1.82 8.06 3.32
N LYS A 132 -2.20 8.83 2.31
CA LYS A 132 -3.31 9.80 2.41
C LYS A 132 -4.64 9.10 2.71
N TRP A 133 -4.88 7.93 2.10
CA TRP A 133 -6.04 7.12 2.41
C TRP A 133 -6.04 6.70 3.88
N VAL A 134 -4.89 6.25 4.41
CA VAL A 134 -4.75 5.91 5.84
C VAL A 134 -5.08 7.11 6.70
N GLN A 135 -4.50 8.27 6.44
CA GLN A 135 -4.77 9.51 7.18
C GLN A 135 -6.28 9.82 7.24
N LYS A 136 -6.96 9.66 6.12
CA LYS A 136 -8.38 10.02 6.00
C LYS A 136 -9.33 9.00 6.64
N ASN A 137 -8.97 7.70 6.61
CA ASN A 137 -9.95 6.63 6.83
C ASN A 137 -9.64 5.73 8.03
N ILE A 138 -8.38 5.68 8.52
CA ILE A 138 -7.97 4.66 9.48
C ILE A 138 -8.65 4.79 10.84
N ALA A 139 -9.14 5.98 11.18
CA ALA A 139 -9.93 6.22 12.39
C ALA A 139 -11.22 5.36 12.43
N ALA A 140 -11.83 5.09 11.27
CA ALA A 140 -13.01 4.22 11.17
C ALA A 140 -12.70 2.75 11.54
N PHE A 141 -11.42 2.36 11.49
CA PHE A 141 -10.92 1.04 11.90
C PHE A 141 -10.36 1.06 13.33
N GLY A 142 -10.49 2.18 14.04
CA GLY A 142 -9.97 2.37 15.38
C GLY A 142 -8.49 2.74 15.46
N GLY A 143 -7.89 3.16 14.34
CA GLY A 143 -6.51 3.63 14.26
C GLY A 143 -6.36 5.12 14.54
N ASN A 144 -5.16 5.50 14.97
CA ASN A 144 -4.78 6.89 15.16
C ASN A 144 -4.06 7.40 13.90
N PRO A 145 -4.66 8.33 13.11
CA PRO A 145 -4.01 8.89 11.95
C PRO A 145 -2.75 9.73 12.29
N ASP A 146 -2.64 10.22 13.52
CA ASP A 146 -1.47 10.99 13.98
C ASP A 146 -0.34 10.08 14.51
N ASN A 147 -0.55 8.76 14.56
CA ASN A 147 0.45 7.79 14.99
C ASN A 147 0.59 6.67 13.97
N VAL A 148 1.17 7.02 12.82
CA VAL A 148 1.38 6.11 11.68
C VAL A 148 2.87 5.88 11.49
N THR A 149 3.27 4.62 11.50
CA THR A 149 4.64 4.18 11.22
C THR A 149 4.66 3.43 9.90
N ILE A 150 5.50 3.88 8.96
CA ILE A 150 5.77 3.16 7.71
C ILE A 150 6.98 2.24 7.90
N PHE A 151 6.93 1.04 7.34
CA PHE A 151 8.05 0.11 7.33
C PHE A 151 8.01 -0.76 6.08
N GLY A 152 9.13 -1.36 5.72
CA GLY A 152 9.23 -2.18 4.52
C GLY A 152 10.54 -2.93 4.44
N GLU A 153 10.60 -3.89 3.55
CA GLU A 153 11.78 -4.71 3.29
C GLU A 153 12.27 -4.44 1.87
N SER A 154 13.59 -4.48 1.64
CA SER A 154 14.21 -4.37 0.31
C SER A 154 13.78 -3.07 -0.42
N ALA A 155 13.12 -3.16 -1.57
CA ALA A 155 12.57 -2.02 -2.28
C ALA A 155 11.55 -1.23 -1.42
N GLY A 156 10.75 -1.92 -0.59
CA GLY A 156 9.88 -1.29 0.40
C GLY A 156 10.66 -0.46 1.43
N GLY A 157 11.79 -0.98 1.91
CA GLY A 157 12.72 -0.21 2.77
C GLY A 157 13.31 1.00 2.05
N GLY A 158 13.61 0.88 0.76
CA GLY A 158 14.01 2.00 -0.10
C GLY A 158 12.91 3.07 -0.17
N SER A 159 11.67 2.65 -0.39
CA SER A 159 10.50 3.55 -0.37
C SER A 159 10.36 4.28 0.97
N VAL A 160 10.45 3.55 2.09
CA VAL A 160 10.39 4.13 3.45
C VAL A 160 11.45 5.21 3.64
N SER A 161 12.64 5.02 3.07
CA SER A 161 13.73 6.00 3.15
C SER A 161 13.52 7.23 2.25
N LEU A 162 12.84 7.05 1.11
CA LEU A 162 12.59 8.10 0.12
C LEU A 162 11.37 8.96 0.45
N LEU A 163 10.29 8.34 0.91
CA LEU A 163 9.01 9.00 1.14
C LEU A 163 9.12 10.27 2.02
N PRO A 164 9.88 10.29 3.14
CA PRO A 164 10.01 11.50 3.95
C PRO A 164 10.69 12.68 3.23
N LEU A 165 11.40 12.42 2.13
CA LEU A 165 12.09 13.44 1.33
C LEU A 165 11.20 14.06 0.25
N VAL A 166 10.06 13.45 -0.03
CA VAL A 166 9.11 13.93 -1.06
C VAL A 166 8.15 14.93 -0.44
N ASP A 167 8.07 16.15 -0.99
CA ASP A 167 7.21 17.20 -0.43
C ASP A 167 5.73 16.82 -0.37
N ARG A 168 5.24 16.03 -1.33
CA ARG A 168 3.85 15.54 -1.38
C ARG A 168 3.49 14.53 -0.29
N SER A 169 4.47 13.94 0.39
CA SER A 169 4.27 13.00 1.49
C SER A 169 4.23 13.68 2.86
N LYS A 170 4.58 14.95 2.92
CA LYS A 170 4.50 15.78 4.12
C LYS A 170 3.02 16.14 4.34
N GLY A 171 2.39 15.47 5.29
CA GLY A 171 1.01 15.68 5.72
C GLY A 171 0.90 16.79 6.76
#